data_a16047fb3bc5c4b830fc6a3f4ecee150
#
_entry.id   a16047fb3bc5c4b830fc6a3f4ecee150
#
_cell.length_a   1.000
_cell.length_b   1.000
_cell.length_c   1.000
_cell.angle_alpha   90.00
_cell.angle_beta   90.00
_cell.angle_gamma   90.00
#
_symmetry.space_group_name_H-M   'P 1'
#
loop_
_entity.id
_entity.type
_entity.pdbx_description
1 polymer ?
#
loop_
_entity_poly.entity_id
_entity_poly.type
_entity_poly.pdbx_seq_one_letter_code
_entity_poly.pdbx_strand_id
1 'polypeptide(L)'
;MNKHRDFLPISRADMLQRGWYYYDFLVITGDAYVDHPSFGPAIISRVLEAEGYRVAILAQPDWRKAGSFTALGRPRLGVLLSSGNIDSMVAHYTVAKKRRHDDAYSPGNRAGLRPDRAVIVYANKVREAFGDIPLVIGGLEASLRRFAHYDYWEDKVRRAILFDSQADLLVYGMGERATREIAARLASGTPIREITDVKGTTFIAKDPSACAYPKVECPSFEAVSTDKRAYAQANQIQYEEHDPVRGKAILQRHGDRLLVVNPPAMPLTTAELDFVAELPYVREPHPMYDEMGGVPAIEEVRFSVAHNRGCFGACNFCSLAFHQG
;
A
#
# COMPACT_ATOMS: atom_id res chain seq x y z
N MET A 1 -6.10 22.87 24.22
CA MET A 1 -6.51 22.36 22.90
C MET A 1 -6.48 20.84 22.97
N ASN A 2 -7.53 20.17 22.55
CA ASN A 2 -7.63 18.71 22.62
C ASN A 2 -6.87 18.12 21.42
N LYS A 3 -5.59 17.78 21.59
CA LYS A 3 -4.71 17.24 20.52
C LYS A 3 -5.32 16.03 19.80
N HIS A 4 -6.22 15.28 20.42
CA HIS A 4 -6.90 14.13 19.79
C HIS A 4 -7.77 14.51 18.59
N ARG A 5 -8.32 15.74 18.54
CA ARG A 5 -9.21 16.18 17.44
C ARG A 5 -8.45 16.44 16.14
N ASP A 6 -7.14 16.65 16.21
CA ASP A 6 -6.34 16.95 15.03
C ASP A 6 -5.92 15.67 14.27
N PHE A 7 -5.91 14.53 14.96
CA PHE A 7 -5.66 13.22 14.34
C PHE A 7 -6.88 12.68 13.62
N LEU A 8 -6.66 11.87 12.59
CA LEU A 8 -7.73 11.07 11.98
C LEU A 8 -8.27 10.02 12.97
N PRO A 9 -9.56 9.68 12.91
CA PRO A 9 -10.17 8.73 13.83
C PRO A 9 -9.54 7.33 13.75
N ILE A 10 -9.23 6.76 14.90
CA ILE A 10 -8.78 5.38 15.07
C ILE A 10 -9.76 4.55 15.92
N SER A 11 -10.80 5.19 16.44
CA SER A 11 -11.85 4.57 17.26
C SER A 11 -13.22 5.14 16.92
N ARG A 12 -14.27 4.44 17.34
CA ARG A 12 -15.64 4.97 17.25
C ARG A 12 -15.84 6.22 18.11
N ALA A 13 -15.12 6.32 19.23
CA ALA A 13 -15.17 7.51 20.08
C ALA A 13 -14.63 8.73 19.35
N ASP A 14 -13.50 8.60 18.62
CA ASP A 14 -12.93 9.69 17.82
C ASP A 14 -13.87 10.11 16.69
N MET A 15 -14.53 9.15 16.04
CA MET A 15 -15.53 9.42 15.02
C MET A 15 -16.69 10.24 15.60
N LEU A 16 -17.21 9.85 16.76
CA LEU A 16 -18.31 10.55 17.42
C LEU A 16 -17.91 11.97 17.87
N GLN A 17 -16.68 12.18 18.33
CA GLN A 17 -16.14 13.51 18.65
C GLN A 17 -16.09 14.45 17.44
N ARG A 18 -15.96 13.90 16.23
CA ARG A 18 -16.05 14.62 14.96
C ARG A 18 -17.50 14.72 14.43
N GLY A 19 -18.49 14.17 15.13
CA GLY A 19 -19.87 14.08 14.67
C GLY A 19 -20.07 13.09 13.52
N TRP A 20 -19.22 12.09 13.41
CA TRP A 20 -19.31 11.10 12.35
C TRP A 20 -19.97 9.81 12.84
N TYR A 21 -21.07 9.44 12.20
CA TYR A 21 -21.78 8.17 12.40
C TYR A 21 -21.42 7.13 11.35
N TYR A 22 -20.69 7.54 10.30
CA TYR A 22 -20.15 6.70 9.22
C TYR A 22 -18.87 7.32 8.69
N TYR A 23 -18.13 6.53 7.92
CA TYR A 23 -16.93 6.97 7.23
C TYR A 23 -16.84 6.30 5.84
N ASP A 24 -16.08 6.89 4.94
CA ASP A 24 -16.01 6.51 3.54
C ASP A 24 -14.92 5.47 3.30
N PHE A 25 -13.73 5.72 3.79
CA PHE A 25 -12.57 4.84 3.60
C PHE A 25 -11.96 4.41 4.93
N LEU A 26 -11.60 3.11 4.99
CA LEU A 26 -10.76 2.54 6.04
C LEU A 26 -9.34 2.39 5.53
N VAL A 27 -8.39 3.04 6.18
CA VAL A 27 -6.96 2.83 5.90
C VAL A 27 -6.39 1.89 6.94
N ILE A 28 -5.93 0.70 6.49
CA ILE A 28 -5.31 -0.31 7.35
C ILE A 28 -3.79 -0.27 7.14
N THR A 29 -3.05 -0.23 8.23
CA THR A 29 -1.59 -0.19 8.19
C THR A 29 -0.97 -1.18 9.17
N GLY A 30 0.17 -1.77 8.77
CA GLY A 30 0.99 -2.61 9.64
C GLY A 30 1.84 -1.82 10.66
N ASP A 31 1.93 -0.50 10.52
CA ASP A 31 2.59 0.39 11.47
C ASP A 31 1.60 0.94 12.50
N ALA A 32 2.11 1.39 13.65
CA ALA A 32 1.40 2.31 14.52
C ALA A 32 1.03 3.60 13.76
N TYR A 33 -0.06 4.26 14.12
CA TYR A 33 -0.47 5.50 13.46
C TYR A 33 0.43 6.67 13.88
N VAL A 34 1.22 7.13 12.93
CA VAL A 34 2.02 8.36 13.01
C VAL A 34 1.51 9.29 11.92
N ASP A 35 1.01 10.46 12.30
CA ASP A 35 0.46 11.44 11.37
C ASP A 35 1.55 12.39 10.87
N HIS A 36 2.39 11.89 9.96
CA HIS A 36 3.55 12.60 9.47
C HIS A 36 3.74 12.38 7.95
N PRO A 37 4.19 13.38 7.18
CA PRO A 37 4.39 13.26 5.72
C PRO A 37 5.48 12.27 5.29
N SER A 38 6.22 11.68 6.21
CA SER A 38 7.13 10.56 5.94
C SER A 38 6.46 9.18 6.07
N PHE A 39 5.18 9.13 6.41
CA PHE A 39 4.43 7.88 6.55
C PHE A 39 3.37 7.75 5.45
N GLY A 40 3.54 6.76 4.58
CA GLY A 40 2.62 6.53 3.46
C GLY A 40 1.14 6.46 3.85
N PRO A 41 0.75 5.72 4.90
CA PRO A 41 -0.64 5.69 5.36
C PRO A 41 -1.18 7.06 5.78
N ALA A 42 -0.37 7.92 6.41
CA ALA A 42 -0.77 9.27 6.76
C ALA A 42 -0.97 10.14 5.52
N ILE A 43 -0.04 10.08 4.55
CA ILE A 43 -0.16 10.81 3.28
C ILE A 43 -1.47 10.46 2.59
N ILE A 44 -1.71 9.19 2.33
CA ILE A 44 -2.91 8.73 1.61
C ILE A 44 -4.20 9.10 2.36
N SER A 45 -4.19 8.98 3.68
CA SER A 45 -5.35 9.33 4.51
C SER A 45 -5.63 10.84 4.48
N ARG A 46 -4.61 11.69 4.58
CA ARG A 46 -4.75 13.14 4.54
C ARG A 46 -5.12 13.63 3.13
N VAL A 47 -4.59 13.02 2.08
CA VAL A 47 -5.01 13.31 0.70
C VAL A 47 -6.51 13.04 0.52
N LEU A 48 -7.00 11.91 0.99
CA LEU A 48 -8.43 11.59 0.91
C LEU A 48 -9.29 12.52 1.79
N GLU A 49 -8.82 12.88 2.99
CA GLU A 49 -9.52 13.85 3.83
C GLU A 49 -9.62 15.22 3.14
N ALA A 50 -8.56 15.68 2.47
CA ALA A 50 -8.55 16.93 1.71
C ALA A 50 -9.50 16.91 0.50
N GLU A 51 -9.77 15.74 -0.07
CA GLU A 51 -10.80 15.54 -1.10
C GLU A 51 -12.24 15.48 -0.52
N GLY A 52 -12.40 15.66 0.80
CA GLY A 52 -13.70 15.69 1.47
C GLY A 52 -14.23 14.34 1.94
N TYR A 53 -13.44 13.27 1.83
CA TYR A 53 -13.83 11.95 2.35
C TYR A 53 -13.63 11.85 3.87
N ARG A 54 -14.50 11.12 4.53
CA ARG A 54 -14.32 10.72 5.92
C ARG A 54 -13.45 9.49 5.98
N VAL A 55 -12.26 9.64 6.53
CA VAL A 55 -11.23 8.58 6.59
C VAL A 55 -11.00 8.15 8.02
N ALA A 56 -11.04 6.85 8.27
CA ALA A 56 -10.66 6.26 9.55
C ALA A 56 -9.42 5.36 9.37
N ILE A 57 -8.57 5.29 10.40
CA ILE A 57 -7.34 4.50 10.37
C ILE A 57 -7.45 3.33 11.32
N LEU A 58 -7.08 2.16 10.85
CA LEU A 58 -6.94 0.95 11.65
C LEU A 58 -5.48 0.51 11.64
N ALA A 59 -4.76 0.93 12.66
CA ALA A 59 -3.33 0.67 12.82
C ALA A 59 -3.10 -0.64 13.56
N GLN A 60 -2.27 -1.51 13.01
CA GLN A 60 -1.87 -2.80 13.63
C GLN A 60 -3.03 -3.60 14.23
N PRO A 61 -4.12 -3.89 13.47
CA PRO A 61 -5.20 -4.71 14.00
C PRO A 61 -4.67 -6.09 14.42
N ASP A 62 -5.21 -6.63 15.51
CA ASP A 62 -4.88 -8.00 15.92
C ASP A 62 -5.36 -9.00 14.86
N TRP A 63 -4.46 -9.38 13.98
CA TRP A 63 -4.71 -10.26 12.84
C TRP A 63 -5.16 -11.68 13.21
N ARG A 64 -5.02 -12.04 14.48
CA ARG A 64 -5.52 -13.32 15.02
C ARG A 64 -7.02 -13.29 15.29
N LYS A 65 -7.62 -12.08 15.34
CA LYS A 65 -9.04 -11.87 15.68
C LYS A 65 -9.75 -11.12 14.55
N ALA A 66 -10.66 -11.78 13.85
CA ALA A 66 -11.46 -11.16 12.78
C ALA A 66 -12.22 -9.90 13.27
N GLY A 67 -12.72 -9.91 14.50
CA GLY A 67 -13.42 -8.78 15.12
C GLY A 67 -12.58 -7.49 15.22
N SER A 68 -11.24 -7.57 15.20
CA SER A 68 -10.38 -6.38 15.19
C SER A 68 -10.57 -5.53 13.95
N PHE A 69 -10.88 -6.16 12.82
CA PHE A 69 -11.07 -5.47 11.53
C PHE A 69 -12.41 -4.75 11.43
N THR A 70 -13.40 -5.16 12.23
CA THR A 70 -14.75 -4.55 12.28
C THR A 70 -14.91 -3.54 13.41
N ALA A 71 -13.87 -3.23 14.16
CA ALA A 71 -13.94 -2.36 15.35
C ALA A 71 -14.56 -0.98 15.06
N LEU A 72 -14.27 -0.41 13.88
CA LEU A 72 -14.80 0.88 13.44
C LEU A 72 -16.12 0.76 12.66
N GLY A 73 -16.57 -0.45 12.33
CA GLY A 73 -17.70 -0.73 11.46
C GLY A 73 -17.25 -0.89 9.99
N ARG A 74 -18.23 -0.99 9.06
CA ARG A 74 -17.98 -1.12 7.62
C ARG A 74 -17.80 0.26 6.97
N PRO A 75 -16.75 0.51 6.20
CA PRO A 75 -16.63 1.73 5.40
C PRO A 75 -17.64 1.73 4.24
N ARG A 76 -18.03 2.92 3.78
CA ARG A 76 -19.01 3.09 2.70
C ARG A 76 -18.44 2.79 1.31
N LEU A 77 -17.21 3.21 1.04
CA LEU A 77 -16.61 3.18 -0.30
C LEU A 77 -15.56 2.10 -0.45
N GLY A 78 -14.69 1.89 0.55
CA GLY A 78 -13.64 0.88 0.39
C GLY A 78 -12.59 0.85 1.50
N VAL A 79 -11.68 -0.09 1.35
CA VAL A 79 -10.53 -0.30 2.23
C VAL A 79 -9.24 -0.10 1.44
N LEU A 80 -8.32 0.70 1.99
CA LEU A 80 -6.96 0.87 1.50
C LEU A 80 -6.02 0.23 2.51
N LEU A 81 -5.06 -0.58 2.04
CA LEU A 81 -4.27 -1.42 2.92
C LEU A 81 -2.79 -1.42 2.55
N SER A 82 -1.92 -1.29 3.53
CA SER A 82 -0.47 -1.46 3.38
C SER A 82 0.16 -2.19 4.56
N SER A 83 1.39 -2.67 4.39
CA SER A 83 2.21 -3.22 5.49
C SER A 83 2.73 -2.15 6.44
N GLY A 84 2.60 -0.87 6.09
CA GLY A 84 3.27 0.26 6.70
C GLY A 84 4.40 0.81 5.84
N ASN A 85 5.34 1.53 6.45
CA ASN A 85 6.47 2.17 5.77
C ASN A 85 7.50 1.20 5.21
N ILE A 86 7.63 0.01 5.82
CA ILE A 86 8.55 -1.02 5.38
C ILE A 86 7.85 -2.34 5.10
N ASP A 87 8.53 -3.21 4.39
CA ASP A 87 8.12 -4.59 4.16
C ASP A 87 8.08 -5.37 5.48
N SER A 88 6.99 -6.10 5.73
CA SER A 88 6.79 -6.83 6.99
C SER A 88 7.85 -7.91 7.24
N MET A 89 8.35 -8.56 6.18
CA MET A 89 9.40 -9.55 6.31
C MET A 89 10.75 -8.89 6.68
N VAL A 90 11.03 -7.70 6.12
CA VAL A 90 12.22 -6.90 6.49
C VAL A 90 12.09 -6.36 7.91
N ALA A 91 10.88 -5.98 8.34
CA ALA A 91 10.63 -5.58 9.73
C ALA A 91 10.90 -6.72 10.72
N HIS A 92 10.59 -7.96 10.34
CA HIS A 92 10.65 -9.10 11.24
C HIS A 92 11.97 -9.85 11.24
N TYR A 93 12.70 -9.83 10.11
CA TYR A 93 13.88 -10.69 9.94
C TYR A 93 15.10 -9.92 9.47
N THR A 94 16.25 -10.36 9.95
CA THR A 94 17.55 -9.96 9.41
C THR A 94 17.84 -10.67 8.08
N VAL A 95 18.87 -10.24 7.35
CA VAL A 95 19.36 -10.93 6.15
C VAL A 95 19.72 -12.40 6.43
N ALA A 96 20.19 -12.73 7.62
CA ALA A 96 20.48 -14.10 8.05
C ALA A 96 19.23 -14.88 8.50
N LYS A 97 18.02 -14.40 8.14
CA LYS A 97 16.72 -15.00 8.51
C LYS A 97 16.48 -15.14 10.02
N LYS A 98 17.23 -14.40 10.86
CA LYS A 98 17.01 -14.34 12.30
C LYS A 98 15.93 -13.33 12.62
N ARG A 99 15.02 -13.68 13.53
CA ARG A 99 13.94 -12.79 13.96
C ARG A 99 14.51 -11.58 14.71
N ARG A 100 13.97 -10.39 14.38
CA ARG A 100 14.30 -9.16 15.12
C ARG A 100 13.52 -9.14 16.42
N HIS A 101 14.09 -8.48 17.42
CA HIS A 101 13.50 -8.33 18.76
C HIS A 101 12.77 -7.00 18.93
N ASP A 102 12.99 -6.06 18.02
CA ASP A 102 12.46 -4.71 18.03
C ASP A 102 11.82 -4.35 16.69
N ASP A 103 10.90 -3.39 16.73
CA ASP A 103 10.22 -2.82 15.56
C ASP A 103 9.93 -1.35 15.85
N ALA A 104 10.75 -0.45 15.31
CA ALA A 104 10.65 0.99 15.53
C ALA A 104 9.31 1.60 15.08
N TYR A 105 8.58 0.93 14.17
CA TYR A 105 7.26 1.35 13.70
C TYR A 105 6.11 0.83 14.56
N SER A 106 6.42 0.20 15.69
CA SER A 106 5.43 -0.35 16.61
C SER A 106 5.52 0.35 17.98
N PRO A 107 4.42 0.40 18.75
CA PRO A 107 4.41 1.02 20.06
C PRO A 107 5.43 0.40 20.99
N GLY A 108 6.23 1.23 21.67
CA GLY A 108 7.27 0.80 22.58
C GLY A 108 8.35 -0.08 21.95
N ASN A 109 8.60 0.06 20.65
CA ASN A 109 9.57 -0.74 19.91
C ASN A 109 9.26 -2.25 19.87
N ARG A 110 8.01 -2.65 20.06
CA ARG A 110 7.62 -4.06 20.26
C ARG A 110 7.50 -4.78 18.93
N ALA A 111 8.37 -5.77 18.70
CA ALA A 111 8.26 -6.66 17.53
C ALA A 111 7.03 -7.60 17.59
N GLY A 112 6.55 -8.02 16.42
CA GLY A 112 5.52 -9.06 16.26
C GLY A 112 4.08 -8.58 16.40
N LEU A 113 3.82 -7.28 16.35
CA LEU A 113 2.45 -6.74 16.33
C LEU A 113 1.80 -6.84 14.94
N ARG A 114 2.58 -6.84 13.87
CA ARG A 114 2.11 -7.15 12.52
C ARG A 114 2.39 -8.62 12.17
N PRO A 115 1.65 -9.25 11.24
CA PRO A 115 1.97 -10.59 10.75
C PRO A 115 3.10 -10.58 9.72
N ASP A 116 3.70 -11.73 9.49
CA ASP A 116 4.54 -11.96 8.31
C ASP A 116 3.68 -11.80 7.04
N ARG A 117 4.23 -11.18 5.97
CA ARG A 117 3.48 -10.87 4.74
C ARG A 117 2.17 -10.14 5.06
N ALA A 118 2.29 -9.04 5.80
CA ALA A 118 1.17 -8.34 6.41
C ALA A 118 0.08 -7.97 5.41
N VAL A 119 0.43 -7.55 4.19
CA VAL A 119 -0.55 -7.19 3.16
C VAL A 119 -1.46 -8.38 2.83
N ILE A 120 -0.91 -9.57 2.65
CA ILE A 120 -1.69 -10.78 2.34
C ILE A 120 -2.62 -11.15 3.50
N VAL A 121 -2.07 -11.19 4.71
CA VAL A 121 -2.84 -11.59 5.90
C VAL A 121 -3.96 -10.61 6.18
N TYR A 122 -3.66 -9.31 6.17
CA TYR A 122 -4.67 -8.28 6.43
C TYR A 122 -5.75 -8.25 5.35
N ALA A 123 -5.37 -8.37 4.06
CA ALA A 123 -6.33 -8.40 2.97
C ALA A 123 -7.30 -9.57 3.08
N ASN A 124 -6.80 -10.77 3.40
CA ASN A 124 -7.66 -11.94 3.65
C ASN A 124 -8.58 -11.73 4.87
N LYS A 125 -8.10 -11.06 5.93
CA LYS A 125 -8.93 -10.69 7.08
C LYS A 125 -9.99 -9.64 6.74
N VAL A 126 -9.70 -8.71 5.84
CA VAL A 126 -10.70 -7.76 5.31
C VAL A 126 -11.78 -8.51 4.53
N ARG A 127 -11.41 -9.50 3.71
CA ARG A 127 -12.39 -10.35 3.01
C ARG A 127 -13.25 -11.17 3.97
N GLU A 128 -12.66 -11.72 5.03
CA GLU A 128 -13.38 -12.42 6.09
C GLU A 128 -14.36 -11.49 6.82
N ALA A 129 -13.93 -10.25 7.13
CA ALA A 129 -14.72 -9.29 7.91
C ALA A 129 -15.82 -8.59 7.11
N PHE A 130 -15.56 -8.24 5.85
CA PHE A 130 -16.43 -7.36 5.07
C PHE A 130 -16.90 -7.98 3.74
N GLY A 131 -16.44 -9.16 3.38
CA GLY A 131 -16.82 -9.81 2.11
C GLY A 131 -16.40 -8.99 0.89
N ASP A 132 -17.35 -8.75 0.01
CA ASP A 132 -17.15 -8.06 -1.27
C ASP A 132 -17.16 -6.52 -1.08
N ILE A 133 -16.12 -5.99 -0.45
CA ILE A 133 -15.88 -4.55 -0.33
C ILE A 133 -14.73 -4.17 -1.27
N PRO A 134 -14.75 -2.99 -1.94
CA PRO A 134 -13.60 -2.51 -2.68
C PRO A 134 -12.35 -2.52 -1.82
N LEU A 135 -11.33 -3.31 -2.23
CA LEU A 135 -10.09 -3.49 -1.50
C LEU A 135 -8.90 -3.15 -2.37
N VAL A 136 -8.20 -2.10 -2.00
CA VAL A 136 -6.99 -1.60 -2.69
C VAL A 136 -5.79 -1.83 -1.78
N ILE A 137 -4.78 -2.52 -2.28
CA ILE A 137 -3.51 -2.69 -1.58
C ILE A 137 -2.45 -1.76 -2.14
N GLY A 138 -1.50 -1.35 -1.32
CA GLY A 138 -0.41 -0.47 -1.75
C GLY A 138 0.77 -0.49 -0.80
N GLY A 139 1.64 0.52 -0.92
CA GLY A 139 2.86 0.62 -0.15
C GLY A 139 3.99 -0.28 -0.67
N LEU A 140 5.13 -0.25 0.02
CA LEU A 140 6.36 -0.89 -0.44
C LEU A 140 6.20 -2.41 -0.62
N GLU A 141 5.63 -3.10 0.35
CA GLU A 141 5.46 -4.56 0.32
C GLU A 141 4.62 -5.03 -0.88
N ALA A 142 3.50 -4.37 -1.15
CA ALA A 142 2.64 -4.68 -2.28
C ALA A 142 3.32 -4.35 -3.60
N SER A 143 3.95 -3.20 -3.70
CA SER A 143 4.63 -2.70 -4.89
C SER A 143 5.75 -3.62 -5.36
N LEU A 144 6.59 -4.09 -4.42
CA LEU A 144 7.70 -5.00 -4.72
C LEU A 144 7.24 -6.40 -5.15
N ARG A 145 6.00 -6.77 -4.80
CA ARG A 145 5.41 -8.09 -5.11
C ARG A 145 4.29 -8.01 -6.16
N ARG A 146 4.24 -6.90 -6.93
CA ARG A 146 3.19 -6.72 -7.95
C ARG A 146 3.30 -7.68 -9.13
N PHE A 147 4.46 -8.28 -9.38
CA PHE A 147 4.71 -9.35 -10.35
C PHE A 147 4.98 -10.69 -9.66
N ALA A 148 5.14 -11.76 -10.43
CA ALA A 148 5.81 -12.96 -9.96
C ALA A 148 7.22 -12.57 -9.46
N HIS A 149 7.56 -12.95 -8.24
CA HIS A 149 8.75 -12.48 -7.56
C HIS A 149 9.44 -13.58 -6.78
N TYR A 150 10.79 -13.48 -6.64
CA TYR A 150 11.54 -14.37 -5.80
C TYR A 150 11.33 -14.01 -4.32
N ASP A 151 10.85 -14.98 -3.55
CA ASP A 151 10.73 -14.88 -2.10
C ASP A 151 11.99 -15.45 -1.43
N TYR A 152 12.80 -14.56 -0.88
CA TYR A 152 14.06 -14.91 -0.23
C TYR A 152 13.88 -15.86 0.97
N TRP A 153 12.79 -15.71 1.73
CA TRP A 153 12.56 -16.51 2.93
C TRP A 153 12.16 -17.95 2.61
N GLU A 154 11.37 -18.15 1.56
CA GLU A 154 10.94 -19.48 1.10
C GLU A 154 11.84 -20.08 0.01
N ASP A 155 12.82 -19.31 -0.49
CA ASP A 155 13.73 -19.69 -1.57
C ASP A 155 13.01 -20.21 -2.82
N LYS A 156 11.94 -19.49 -3.22
CA LYS A 156 11.15 -19.84 -4.41
C LYS A 156 10.52 -18.61 -5.05
N VAL A 157 10.12 -18.74 -6.32
CA VAL A 157 9.32 -17.73 -6.99
C VAL A 157 7.85 -17.89 -6.54
N ARG A 158 7.25 -16.79 -6.08
CA ARG A 158 5.84 -16.68 -5.72
C ARG A 158 5.04 -15.96 -6.80
N ARG A 159 3.73 -16.17 -6.79
CA ARG A 159 2.79 -15.43 -7.64
C ARG A 159 2.79 -13.94 -7.27
N ALA A 160 2.29 -13.11 -8.18
CA ALA A 160 2.00 -11.72 -7.86
C ALA A 160 1.04 -11.63 -6.66
N ILE A 161 1.27 -10.65 -5.79
CA ILE A 161 0.59 -10.52 -4.49
C ILE A 161 -0.94 -10.42 -4.60
N LEU A 162 -1.46 -9.89 -5.71
CA LEU A 162 -2.91 -9.80 -5.93
C LEU A 162 -3.60 -11.16 -5.92
N PHE A 163 -2.92 -12.23 -6.39
CA PHE A 163 -3.50 -13.58 -6.38
C PHE A 163 -3.59 -14.18 -4.98
N ASP A 164 -2.70 -13.78 -4.07
CA ASP A 164 -2.65 -14.30 -2.71
C ASP A 164 -3.45 -13.42 -1.73
N SER A 165 -3.57 -12.13 -1.99
CA SER A 165 -4.28 -11.16 -1.13
C SER A 165 -5.77 -11.07 -1.40
N GLN A 166 -6.24 -11.54 -2.55
CA GLN A 166 -7.63 -11.38 -3.01
C GLN A 166 -8.09 -9.91 -3.07
N ALA A 167 -7.15 -8.97 -3.18
CA ALA A 167 -7.47 -7.56 -3.39
C ALA A 167 -7.93 -7.31 -4.84
N ASP A 168 -8.70 -6.25 -5.03
CA ASP A 168 -9.22 -5.88 -6.35
C ASP A 168 -8.17 -5.13 -7.17
N LEU A 169 -7.49 -4.18 -6.53
CA LEU A 169 -6.46 -3.34 -7.13
C LEU A 169 -5.22 -3.27 -6.26
N LEU A 170 -4.08 -3.06 -6.91
CA LEU A 170 -2.83 -2.67 -6.27
C LEU A 170 -2.40 -1.32 -6.82
N VAL A 171 -2.08 -0.37 -5.94
CA VAL A 171 -1.45 0.91 -6.29
C VAL A 171 0.02 0.85 -5.97
N TYR A 172 0.88 1.17 -6.94
CA TYR A 172 2.33 1.18 -6.76
C TYR A 172 2.94 2.55 -7.06
N GLY A 173 4.14 2.78 -6.55
CA GLY A 173 4.83 4.06 -6.69
C GLY A 173 4.20 5.16 -5.82
N MET A 174 4.23 6.39 -6.32
CA MET A 174 3.56 7.53 -5.68
C MET A 174 2.06 7.44 -5.89
N GLY A 175 1.34 6.99 -4.84
CA GLY A 175 -0.06 6.59 -4.94
C GLY A 175 -1.09 7.71 -4.87
N GLU A 176 -0.69 8.97 -4.67
CA GLU A 176 -1.60 10.07 -4.38
C GLU A 176 -2.62 10.30 -5.50
N ARG A 177 -2.16 10.42 -6.75
CA ARG A 177 -3.04 10.62 -7.91
C ARG A 177 -3.96 9.41 -8.13
N ALA A 178 -3.38 8.20 -8.14
CA ALA A 178 -4.16 6.98 -8.34
C ALA A 178 -5.23 6.81 -7.26
N THR A 179 -4.89 7.09 -6.00
CA THR A 179 -5.83 6.99 -4.88
C THR A 179 -6.98 7.99 -5.01
N ARG A 180 -6.67 9.26 -5.38
CA ARG A 180 -7.71 10.29 -5.61
C ARG A 180 -8.66 9.87 -6.73
N GLU A 181 -8.13 9.39 -7.85
CA GLU A 181 -8.92 8.95 -8.99
C GLU A 181 -9.78 7.73 -8.65
N ILE A 182 -9.22 6.72 -8.00
CA ILE A 182 -9.97 5.54 -7.56
C ILE A 182 -11.07 5.94 -6.58
N ALA A 183 -10.78 6.80 -5.61
CA ALA A 183 -11.76 7.28 -4.64
C ALA A 183 -12.92 8.03 -5.32
N ALA A 184 -12.63 8.91 -6.26
CA ALA A 184 -13.64 9.66 -7.01
C ALA A 184 -14.55 8.72 -7.82
N ARG A 185 -13.97 7.72 -8.49
CA ARG A 185 -14.74 6.72 -9.26
C ARG A 185 -15.62 5.85 -8.36
N LEU A 186 -15.09 5.38 -7.22
CA LEU A 186 -15.88 4.63 -6.24
C LEU A 186 -17.02 5.50 -5.66
N ALA A 187 -16.77 6.76 -5.36
CA ALA A 187 -17.78 7.69 -4.87
C ALA A 187 -18.88 7.99 -5.91
N SER A 188 -18.55 7.94 -7.20
CA SER A 188 -19.52 8.05 -8.30
C SER A 188 -20.29 6.76 -8.59
N GLY A 189 -20.00 5.66 -7.85
CA GLY A 189 -20.68 4.38 -8.00
C GLY A 189 -20.05 3.44 -9.04
N THR A 190 -18.86 3.77 -9.58
CA THR A 190 -18.16 2.87 -10.51
C THR A 190 -17.69 1.62 -9.75
N PRO A 191 -18.05 0.41 -10.20
CA PRO A 191 -17.57 -0.83 -9.59
C PRO A 191 -16.04 -0.92 -9.66
N ILE A 192 -15.38 -1.34 -8.58
CA ILE A 192 -13.90 -1.41 -8.51
C ILE A 192 -13.28 -2.22 -9.64
N ARG A 193 -13.93 -3.28 -10.09
CA ARG A 193 -13.49 -4.15 -11.20
C ARG A 193 -13.50 -3.48 -12.58
N GLU A 194 -14.19 -2.34 -12.70
CA GLU A 194 -14.24 -1.55 -13.95
C GLU A 194 -13.18 -0.44 -13.94
N ILE A 195 -12.48 -0.23 -12.83
CA ILE A 195 -11.38 0.74 -12.70
C ILE A 195 -10.08 0.06 -13.16
N THR A 196 -9.88 -0.01 -14.48
CA THR A 196 -8.78 -0.75 -15.11
C THR A 196 -7.77 0.14 -15.83
N ASP A 197 -8.03 1.44 -15.93
CA ASP A 197 -7.28 2.41 -16.74
C ASP A 197 -6.52 3.47 -15.92
N VAL A 198 -6.43 3.31 -14.61
CA VAL A 198 -5.67 4.23 -13.74
C VAL A 198 -4.17 3.88 -13.82
N LYS A 199 -3.33 4.85 -14.17
CA LYS A 199 -1.87 4.67 -14.15
C LYS A 199 -1.35 4.40 -12.74
N GLY A 200 -0.28 3.60 -12.63
CA GLY A 200 0.29 3.21 -11.34
C GLY A 200 -0.54 2.15 -10.61
N THR A 201 -1.40 1.42 -11.33
CA THR A 201 -2.22 0.34 -10.75
C THR A 201 -1.94 -1.02 -11.37
N THR A 202 -2.35 -2.05 -10.66
CA THR A 202 -2.27 -3.44 -11.11
C THR A 202 -3.59 -4.13 -10.77
N PHE A 203 -4.11 -4.95 -11.69
CA PHE A 203 -5.34 -5.71 -11.51
C PHE A 203 -5.26 -7.08 -12.19
N ILE A 204 -6.23 -7.95 -11.91
CA ILE A 204 -6.36 -9.26 -12.54
C ILE A 204 -7.47 -9.24 -13.58
N ALA A 205 -7.16 -9.69 -14.78
CA ALA A 205 -8.11 -9.80 -15.91
C ALA A 205 -8.25 -11.26 -16.37
N LYS A 206 -9.22 -11.49 -17.24
CA LYS A 206 -9.37 -12.76 -17.96
C LYS A 206 -8.57 -12.76 -19.26
N ASP A 207 -8.54 -11.64 -19.95
CA ASP A 207 -7.90 -11.49 -21.24
C ASP A 207 -7.27 -10.10 -21.44
N PRO A 208 -6.41 -9.92 -22.48
CA PRO A 208 -5.71 -8.67 -22.73
C PRO A 208 -6.58 -7.47 -23.13
N SER A 209 -7.84 -7.67 -23.47
CA SER A 209 -8.74 -6.57 -23.91
C SER A 209 -9.08 -5.62 -22.75
N ALA A 210 -8.98 -6.09 -21.50
CA ALA A 210 -9.18 -5.27 -20.31
C ALA A 210 -8.09 -4.21 -20.10
N CYS A 211 -6.95 -4.32 -20.81
CA CYS A 211 -5.85 -3.36 -20.72
C CYS A 211 -6.06 -2.19 -21.67
N ALA A 212 -6.21 -0.99 -21.14
CA ALA A 212 -6.44 0.24 -21.90
C ALA A 212 -5.19 0.83 -22.58
N TYR A 213 -4.00 0.36 -22.22
CA TYR A 213 -2.73 0.92 -22.67
C TYR A 213 -2.04 0.05 -23.74
N PRO A 214 -1.09 0.62 -24.53
CA PRO A 214 -0.10 -0.17 -25.24
C PRO A 214 0.56 -1.15 -24.26
N LYS A 215 0.79 -2.39 -24.70
CA LYS A 215 1.15 -3.49 -23.79
C LYS A 215 2.27 -4.35 -24.32
N VAL A 216 3.00 -4.99 -23.42
CA VAL A 216 4.04 -5.98 -23.68
C VAL A 216 3.75 -7.22 -22.83
N GLU A 217 4.01 -8.40 -23.40
CA GLU A 217 3.89 -9.65 -22.65
C GLU A 217 5.20 -9.96 -21.93
N CYS A 218 5.08 -10.28 -20.66
CA CYS A 218 6.15 -10.76 -19.79
C CYS A 218 6.06 -12.29 -19.69
N PRO A 219 7.19 -13.02 -19.55
CA PRO A 219 7.15 -14.45 -19.26
C PRO A 219 6.19 -14.79 -18.11
N SER A 220 5.42 -15.89 -18.29
CA SER A 220 4.41 -16.29 -17.33
C SER A 220 5.00 -16.66 -15.96
N PHE A 221 4.16 -16.70 -14.93
CA PHE A 221 4.54 -17.17 -13.60
C PHE A 221 5.18 -18.57 -13.65
N GLU A 222 4.61 -19.48 -14.43
CA GLU A 222 5.10 -20.85 -14.58
C GLU A 222 6.51 -20.86 -15.19
N ALA A 223 6.73 -20.05 -16.24
CA ALA A 223 8.03 -19.94 -16.89
C ALA A 223 9.09 -19.36 -15.94
N VAL A 224 8.78 -18.24 -15.26
CA VAL A 224 9.75 -17.60 -14.34
C VAL A 224 9.99 -18.43 -13.07
N SER A 225 9.09 -19.33 -12.74
CA SER A 225 9.25 -20.22 -11.58
C SER A 225 10.23 -21.38 -11.82
N THR A 226 10.44 -21.74 -13.08
CA THR A 226 11.23 -22.92 -13.46
C THR A 226 12.49 -22.59 -14.24
N ASP A 227 12.52 -21.44 -14.93
CA ASP A 227 13.64 -21.01 -15.77
C ASP A 227 14.20 -19.65 -15.31
N LYS A 228 15.48 -19.65 -14.89
CA LYS A 228 16.19 -18.42 -14.49
C LYS A 228 16.37 -17.42 -15.64
N ARG A 229 16.43 -17.89 -16.91
CA ARG A 229 16.51 -16.99 -18.08
C ARG A 229 15.19 -16.28 -18.30
N ALA A 230 14.06 -17.00 -18.18
CA ALA A 230 12.73 -16.39 -18.23
C ALA A 230 12.54 -15.39 -17.10
N TYR A 231 13.06 -15.68 -15.89
CA TYR A 231 13.03 -14.74 -14.77
C TYR A 231 13.85 -13.47 -15.07
N ALA A 232 15.07 -13.62 -15.62
CA ALA A 232 15.92 -12.48 -16.01
C ALA A 232 15.24 -11.62 -17.09
N GLN A 233 14.64 -12.25 -18.12
CA GLN A 233 13.89 -11.57 -19.17
C GLN A 233 12.68 -10.80 -18.59
N ALA A 234 11.94 -11.42 -17.68
CA ALA A 234 10.82 -10.75 -17.01
C ALA A 234 11.28 -9.51 -16.23
N ASN A 235 12.40 -9.61 -15.52
CA ASN A 235 12.99 -8.48 -14.79
C ASN A 235 13.42 -7.35 -15.72
N GLN A 236 14.04 -7.69 -16.88
CA GLN A 236 14.43 -6.71 -17.88
C GLN A 236 13.22 -5.94 -18.42
N ILE A 237 12.14 -6.64 -18.80
CA ILE A 237 10.91 -6.01 -19.28
C ILE A 237 10.33 -5.07 -18.20
N GLN A 238 10.28 -5.53 -16.94
CA GLN A 238 9.80 -4.71 -15.83
C GLN A 238 10.63 -3.45 -15.63
N TYR A 239 11.94 -3.53 -15.82
CA TYR A 239 12.84 -2.38 -15.73
C TYR A 239 12.65 -1.40 -16.90
N GLU A 240 12.58 -1.90 -18.13
CA GLU A 240 12.44 -1.09 -19.35
C GLU A 240 11.10 -0.35 -19.40
N GLU A 241 10.01 -1.01 -18.97
CA GLU A 241 8.67 -0.43 -18.99
C GLU A 241 8.33 0.36 -17.70
N HIS A 242 9.27 0.50 -16.77
CA HIS A 242 9.10 1.31 -15.55
C HIS A 242 9.38 2.81 -15.82
N ASP A 243 8.90 3.30 -16.95
CA ASP A 243 9.02 4.68 -17.42
C ASP A 243 7.60 5.30 -17.48
N PRO A 244 7.32 6.40 -16.72
CA PRO A 244 6.00 7.01 -16.70
C PRO A 244 5.60 7.68 -18.00
N VAL A 245 6.57 7.99 -18.88
CA VAL A 245 6.34 8.69 -20.16
C VAL A 245 6.17 7.71 -21.32
N ARG A 246 7.04 6.70 -21.43
CA ARG A 246 7.12 5.79 -22.57
C ARG A 246 6.71 4.36 -22.24
N GLY A 247 6.65 4.02 -20.94
CA GLY A 247 6.36 2.68 -20.47
C GLY A 247 4.99 2.18 -20.95
N LYS A 248 4.96 0.91 -21.31
CA LYS A 248 3.75 0.18 -21.68
C LYS A 248 3.19 -0.55 -20.46
N ALA A 249 1.95 -0.97 -20.54
CA ALA A 249 1.41 -1.93 -19.62
C ALA A 249 2.11 -3.29 -19.79
N ILE A 250 2.37 -3.97 -18.67
CA ILE A 250 2.99 -5.30 -18.69
C ILE A 250 1.91 -6.34 -18.38
N LEU A 251 1.85 -7.37 -19.22
CA LEU A 251 0.95 -8.50 -19.06
C LEU A 251 1.74 -9.72 -18.61
N GLN A 252 1.36 -10.34 -17.48
CA GLN A 252 1.97 -11.59 -17.00
C GLN A 252 0.88 -12.64 -16.73
N ARG A 253 0.96 -13.80 -17.39
CA ARG A 253 0.04 -14.90 -17.16
C ARG A 253 0.35 -15.64 -15.86
N HIS A 254 -0.73 -16.03 -15.17
CA HIS A 254 -0.73 -16.87 -13.98
C HIS A 254 -1.83 -17.93 -14.15
N GLY A 255 -1.51 -19.03 -14.79
CA GLY A 255 -2.49 -20.03 -15.23
C GLY A 255 -3.45 -19.46 -16.26
N ASP A 256 -4.73 -19.55 -15.98
CA ASP A 256 -5.85 -19.05 -16.80
C ASP A 256 -6.15 -17.55 -16.62
N ARG A 257 -5.50 -16.89 -15.66
CA ARG A 257 -5.70 -15.47 -15.35
C ARG A 257 -4.51 -14.62 -15.80
N LEU A 258 -4.81 -13.38 -16.08
CA LEU A 258 -3.84 -12.39 -16.56
C LEU A 258 -3.65 -11.29 -15.51
N LEU A 259 -2.42 -11.10 -15.07
CA LEU A 259 -2.02 -9.91 -14.35
C LEU A 259 -1.80 -8.79 -15.35
N VAL A 260 -2.41 -7.65 -15.12
CA VAL A 260 -2.20 -6.41 -15.89
C VAL A 260 -1.57 -5.39 -14.97
N VAL A 261 -0.36 -4.95 -15.31
CA VAL A 261 0.32 -3.85 -14.61
C VAL A 261 0.31 -2.65 -15.53
N ASN A 262 -0.50 -1.66 -15.20
CA ASN A 262 -0.60 -0.41 -15.98
C ASN A 262 0.73 0.36 -15.95
N PRO A 263 0.99 1.27 -16.89
CA PRO A 263 2.19 2.10 -16.85
C PRO A 263 2.28 2.89 -15.53
N PRO A 264 3.49 3.23 -15.07
CA PRO A 264 3.68 4.07 -13.89
C PRO A 264 2.90 5.39 -13.98
N ALA A 265 2.46 5.90 -12.84
CA ALA A 265 1.90 7.24 -12.76
C ALA A 265 3.00 8.28 -13.09
N MET A 266 2.59 9.39 -13.71
CA MET A 266 3.51 10.52 -13.89
C MET A 266 3.95 11.05 -12.52
N PRO A 267 5.20 11.50 -12.36
CA PRO A 267 5.65 12.18 -11.16
C PRO A 267 4.69 13.32 -10.78
N LEU A 268 4.55 13.58 -9.49
CA LEU A 268 3.80 14.75 -9.02
C LEU A 268 4.48 16.02 -9.53
N THR A 269 3.69 17.00 -9.95
CA THR A 269 4.17 18.34 -10.18
C THR A 269 4.61 18.99 -8.87
N THR A 270 5.39 20.08 -8.94
CA THR A 270 5.78 20.84 -7.74
C THR A 270 4.55 21.26 -6.93
N ALA A 271 3.51 21.80 -7.59
CA ALA A 271 2.28 22.20 -6.92
C ALA A 271 1.56 21.05 -6.20
N GLU A 272 1.54 19.85 -6.79
CA GLU A 272 0.95 18.67 -6.14
C GLU A 272 1.82 18.17 -4.97
N LEU A 273 3.14 18.25 -5.10
CA LEU A 273 4.05 17.89 -4.01
C LEU A 273 3.93 18.86 -2.84
N ASP A 274 3.85 20.17 -3.14
CA ASP A 274 3.63 21.23 -2.15
C ASP A 274 2.28 21.01 -1.46
N PHE A 275 1.21 20.78 -2.23
CA PHE A 275 -0.11 20.45 -1.66
C PHE A 275 -0.04 19.29 -0.68
N VAL A 276 0.64 18.18 -1.04
CA VAL A 276 0.80 17.02 -0.16
C VAL A 276 1.62 17.38 1.08
N ALA A 277 2.67 18.20 0.95
CA ALA A 277 3.51 18.59 2.08
C ALA A 277 2.82 19.54 3.06
N GLU A 278 1.86 20.35 2.58
CA GLU A 278 1.10 21.35 3.35
C GLU A 278 -0.16 20.78 4.01
N LEU A 279 -0.51 19.52 3.75
CA LEU A 279 -1.65 18.87 4.42
C LEU A 279 -1.51 18.95 5.96
N PRO A 280 -2.62 19.00 6.71
CA PRO A 280 -2.62 19.30 8.14
C PRO A 280 -2.12 18.12 9.00
N TYR A 281 -0.90 17.67 8.75
CA TYR A 281 -0.27 16.63 9.58
C TYR A 281 0.00 17.16 10.99
N VAL A 282 -0.30 16.35 11.99
CA VAL A 282 0.04 16.66 13.40
C VAL A 282 1.55 16.53 13.65
N ARG A 283 2.25 15.75 12.83
CA ARG A 283 3.70 15.43 12.90
C ARG A 283 4.12 14.72 14.19
N GLU A 284 3.19 13.94 14.75
CA GLU A 284 3.39 13.17 15.97
C GLU A 284 2.72 11.79 15.84
N PRO A 285 3.13 10.80 16.64
CA PRO A 285 2.37 9.59 16.86
C PRO A 285 1.03 9.89 17.53
N HIS A 286 0.02 9.05 17.28
CA HIS A 286 -1.25 9.20 17.97
C HIS A 286 -1.06 9.03 19.51
N PRO A 287 -1.68 9.90 20.35
CA PRO A 287 -1.47 9.90 21.80
C PRO A 287 -1.81 8.59 22.51
N MET A 288 -2.60 7.71 21.88
CA MET A 288 -2.87 6.38 22.44
C MET A 288 -1.60 5.55 22.74
N TYR A 289 -0.48 5.90 22.08
CA TYR A 289 0.77 5.17 22.23
C TYR A 289 1.68 5.73 23.34
N ASP A 290 1.34 6.87 23.96
CA ASP A 290 2.20 7.52 24.98
C ASP A 290 2.47 6.58 26.15
N GLU A 291 1.42 5.93 26.68
CA GLU A 291 1.56 4.96 27.77
C GLU A 291 2.21 3.63 27.35
N MET A 292 2.30 3.39 26.03
CA MET A 292 2.93 2.19 25.47
C MET A 292 4.43 2.39 25.17
N GLY A 293 5.00 3.56 25.48
CA GLY A 293 6.39 3.91 25.18
C GLY A 293 6.59 4.65 23.85
N GLY A 294 5.52 5.21 23.28
CA GLY A 294 5.56 5.97 22.03
C GLY A 294 5.84 5.12 20.79
N VAL A 295 6.19 5.75 19.68
CA VAL A 295 6.57 5.11 18.40
C VAL A 295 7.95 5.63 17.99
N PRO A 296 9.04 4.86 18.17
CA PRO A 296 10.41 5.35 17.97
C PRO A 296 10.71 5.89 16.58
N ALA A 297 10.08 5.36 15.54
CA ALA A 297 10.30 5.80 14.17
C ALA A 297 10.04 7.30 13.92
N ILE A 298 9.30 7.99 14.79
CA ILE A 298 9.10 9.44 14.67
C ILE A 298 10.39 10.24 14.91
N GLU A 299 11.32 9.72 15.73
CA GLU A 299 12.52 10.45 16.09
C GLU A 299 13.42 10.75 14.91
N GLU A 300 13.45 9.84 13.92
CA GLU A 300 14.24 10.00 12.70
C GLU A 300 13.67 11.09 11.77
N VAL A 301 12.37 11.31 11.80
CA VAL A 301 11.68 12.12 10.79
C VAL A 301 10.93 13.34 11.34
N ARG A 302 10.79 13.50 12.66
CA ARG A 302 10.01 14.57 13.32
C ARG A 302 10.26 15.97 12.73
N PHE A 303 11.51 16.29 12.46
CA PHE A 303 11.95 17.57 11.92
C PHE A 303 12.42 17.49 10.47
N SER A 304 12.10 16.39 9.77
CA SER A 304 12.51 16.20 8.38
C SER A 304 11.63 17.01 7.41
N VAL A 305 12.22 17.39 6.30
CA VAL A 305 11.53 17.97 5.15
C VAL A 305 11.77 17.08 3.95
N ALA A 306 10.69 16.49 3.41
CA ALA A 306 10.76 15.70 2.19
C ALA A 306 10.70 16.63 0.97
N HIS A 307 11.86 17.00 0.41
CA HIS A 307 11.94 17.89 -0.74
C HIS A 307 11.95 17.17 -2.10
N ASN A 308 12.11 15.85 -2.11
CA ASN A 308 12.02 15.02 -3.32
C ASN A 308 11.58 13.60 -2.96
N ARG A 309 11.11 12.87 -3.95
CA ARG A 309 10.81 11.44 -3.87
C ARG A 309 11.47 10.70 -5.02
N GLY A 310 11.82 9.42 -4.79
CA GLY A 310 12.58 8.64 -5.75
C GLY A 310 14.08 8.94 -5.70
N CYS A 311 14.82 8.32 -6.60
CA CYS A 311 16.27 8.46 -6.70
C CYS A 311 16.72 8.29 -8.15
N PHE A 312 17.53 9.22 -8.65
CA PHE A 312 18.08 9.14 -10.02
C PHE A 312 19.17 8.05 -10.20
N GLY A 313 19.62 7.44 -9.10
CA GLY A 313 20.69 6.43 -9.15
C GLY A 313 20.33 5.15 -9.89
N ALA A 314 19.04 4.81 -9.99
CA ALA A 314 18.51 3.65 -10.71
C ALA A 314 19.29 2.34 -10.47
N CYS A 315 19.79 2.12 -9.24
CA CYS A 315 20.59 0.94 -8.91
C CYS A 315 19.76 -0.34 -9.00
N ASN A 316 20.23 -1.34 -9.74
CA ASN A 316 19.50 -2.59 -10.00
C ASN A 316 19.11 -3.39 -8.74
N PHE A 317 19.81 -3.20 -7.64
CA PHE A 317 19.51 -3.85 -6.36
C PHE A 317 18.55 -3.05 -5.48
N CYS A 318 18.20 -1.82 -5.87
CA CYS A 318 17.50 -0.89 -4.99
C CYS A 318 15.98 -1.03 -5.12
N SER A 319 15.32 -1.38 -4.02
CA SER A 319 13.87 -1.48 -3.95
C SER A 319 13.16 -0.13 -4.20
N LEU A 320 13.82 0.99 -3.89
CA LEU A 320 13.28 2.32 -4.11
C LEU A 320 13.10 2.62 -5.61
N ALA A 321 14.11 2.30 -6.43
CA ALA A 321 14.03 2.47 -7.88
C ALA A 321 12.88 1.63 -8.48
N PHE A 322 12.68 0.41 -7.99
CA PHE A 322 11.60 -0.47 -8.43
C PHE A 322 10.21 -0.05 -7.92
N HIS A 323 10.15 0.60 -6.78
CA HIS A 323 8.89 1.10 -6.19
C HIS A 323 8.45 2.42 -6.82
N GLN A 324 9.32 3.41 -6.90
CA GLN A 324 8.96 4.77 -7.28
C GLN A 324 9.44 5.18 -8.68
N GLY A 325 10.36 4.45 -9.25
CA GLY A 325 10.97 4.83 -10.52
C GLY A 325 12.08 5.84 -10.40
#